data_ff8a39405e73c7058223f5909322c460
#
_entry.id   ff8a39405e73c7058223f5909322c460
#
_cell.length_a   1.000
_cell.length_b   1.000
_cell.length_c   1.000
_cell.angle_alpha   90.00
_cell.angle_beta   90.00
_cell.angle_gamma   90.00
#
_symmetry.space_group_name_H-M   'P 1'
#
loop_
_entity.id
_entity.type
_entity.pdbx_description
1 polymer ?
#
loop_
_entity_poly.entity_id
_entity_poly.type
_entity_poly.pdbx_seq_one_letter_code
_entity_poly.pdbx_strand_id
1 'polypeptide(L)'
;MVSVCLHYWAGAKAAAGVERETVDAATVAEAVASAARRHGDPRFARILNVSSVLMEGRVLRGDDLRQVLTASVEVDVLPPFAGG
;
A
#
# COMPACT_ATOMS: atom_id res chain seq x y z
N MET A 1 -0.08 15.97 -6.83
CA MET A 1 -0.49 14.87 -5.97
C MET A 1 -1.86 14.36 -6.35
N VAL A 2 -2.07 13.08 -6.23
CA VAL A 2 -3.36 12.46 -6.49
C VAL A 2 -3.78 11.65 -5.28
N SER A 3 -5.03 11.23 -5.24
CA SER A 3 -5.53 10.36 -4.17
C SER A 3 -5.20 8.92 -4.51
N VAL A 4 -4.54 8.22 -3.57
CA VAL A 4 -4.23 6.81 -3.69
C VAL A 4 -5.03 6.07 -2.64
N CYS A 5 -5.96 5.23 -3.06
CA CYS A 5 -6.73 4.41 -2.15
C CYS A 5 -5.98 3.09 -1.93
N LEU A 6 -5.58 2.86 -0.69
CA LEU A 6 -4.89 1.63 -0.31
C LEU A 6 -5.92 0.66 0.24
N HIS A 7 -6.10 -0.47 -0.43
CA HIS A 7 -6.99 -1.52 0.02
C HIS A 7 -6.15 -2.62 0.65
N TYR A 8 -6.32 -2.79 1.96
CA TYR A 8 -5.52 -3.75 2.72
C TYR A 8 -6.20 -5.10 2.80
N TRP A 9 -5.42 -6.16 2.63
CA TRP A 9 -5.90 -7.54 2.70
C TRP A 9 -5.23 -8.28 3.84
N ALA A 10 -5.91 -9.32 4.34
CA ALA A 10 -5.35 -10.28 5.30
C ALA A 10 -4.61 -9.59 6.47
N GLY A 11 -3.34 -9.94 6.69
CA GLY A 11 -2.56 -9.40 7.80
C GLY A 11 -2.38 -7.89 7.73
N ALA A 12 -2.35 -7.30 6.53
CA ALA A 12 -2.24 -5.85 6.40
C ALA A 12 -3.52 -5.18 6.91
N LYS A 13 -4.68 -5.73 6.59
CA LYS A 13 -5.96 -5.25 7.07
C LYS A 13 -6.04 -5.35 8.61
N ALA A 14 -5.62 -6.48 9.15
CA ALA A 14 -5.63 -6.70 10.59
C ALA A 14 -4.72 -5.70 11.31
N ALA A 15 -3.54 -5.46 10.78
CA ALA A 15 -2.58 -4.54 11.38
C ALA A 15 -3.01 -3.08 11.24
N ALA A 16 -3.62 -2.72 10.11
CA ALA A 16 -4.10 -1.37 9.87
C ALA A 16 -5.33 -1.03 10.71
N GLY A 17 -6.15 -2.02 11.00
CA GLY A 17 -7.42 -1.79 11.69
C GLY A 17 -8.51 -1.22 10.80
N VAL A 18 -8.22 -1.05 9.51
CA VAL A 18 -9.19 -0.56 8.53
C VAL A 18 -8.99 -1.34 7.23
N GLU A 19 -10.06 -1.43 6.45
CA GLU A 19 -10.01 -2.14 5.17
C GLU A 19 -9.36 -1.29 4.08
N ARG A 20 -9.62 0.01 4.11
CA ARG A 20 -9.15 0.95 3.09
C ARG A 20 -8.77 2.26 3.75
N GLU A 21 -7.81 2.93 3.14
CA GLU A 21 -7.56 4.33 3.49
C GLU A 21 -6.99 5.06 2.28
N THR A 22 -7.27 6.33 2.20
CA THR A 22 -6.86 7.16 1.08
C THR A 22 -5.75 8.10 1.53
N VAL A 23 -4.70 8.17 0.73
CA VAL A 23 -3.53 9.00 1.00
C VAL A 23 -3.23 9.83 -0.24
N ASP A 24 -2.98 11.12 -0.06
CA ASP A 24 -2.53 11.96 -1.16
C ASP A 24 -1.03 11.75 -1.35
N ALA A 25 -0.63 11.45 -2.57
CA ALA A 25 0.75 11.17 -2.89
C ALA A 25 1.03 11.37 -4.37
N ALA A 26 2.29 11.54 -4.72
CA ALA A 26 2.70 11.64 -6.12
C ALA A 26 2.96 10.27 -6.73
N THR A 27 3.32 9.29 -5.91
CA THR A 27 3.63 7.93 -6.35
C THR A 27 3.02 6.92 -5.40
N VAL A 28 2.90 5.67 -5.85
CA VAL A 28 2.42 4.60 -4.99
C VAL A 28 3.39 4.37 -3.82
N ALA A 29 4.69 4.42 -4.09
CA ALA A 29 5.70 4.26 -3.04
C ALA A 29 5.52 5.30 -1.93
N GLU A 30 5.27 6.55 -2.28
CA GLU A 30 5.02 7.60 -1.30
C GLU A 30 3.74 7.34 -0.50
N ALA A 31 2.69 6.84 -1.17
CA ALA A 31 1.44 6.55 -0.49
C ALA A 31 1.63 5.48 0.57
N VAL A 32 2.34 4.40 0.23
CA VAL A 32 2.62 3.32 1.18
C VAL A 32 3.47 3.81 2.35
N ALA A 33 4.52 4.58 2.05
CA ALA A 33 5.38 5.14 3.10
C ALA A 33 4.61 6.09 4.01
N SER A 34 3.74 6.90 3.45
CA SER A 34 2.91 7.83 4.21
C SER A 34 1.96 7.08 5.14
N ALA A 35 1.32 6.01 4.64
CA ALA A 35 0.44 5.19 5.46
C ALA A 35 1.20 4.58 6.64
N ALA A 36 2.40 4.06 6.39
CA ALA A 36 3.23 3.49 7.45
C ALA A 36 3.52 4.52 8.54
N ARG A 37 3.87 5.74 8.14
CA ARG A 37 4.16 6.82 9.10
C ARG A 37 2.91 7.23 9.88
N ARG A 38 1.77 7.31 9.21
CA ARG A 38 0.52 7.76 9.84
C ARG A 38 0.06 6.79 10.91
N HIS A 39 0.23 5.49 10.68
CA HIS A 39 -0.14 4.50 11.67
C HIS A 39 0.85 4.45 12.83
N GLY A 40 2.13 4.71 12.54
CA GLY A 40 3.16 4.71 13.58
C GLY A 40 3.38 3.36 14.25
N ASP A 41 2.93 2.29 13.61
CA ASP A 41 3.01 0.93 14.16
C ASP A 41 4.11 0.16 13.42
N PRO A 42 5.20 -0.23 14.11
CA PRO A 42 6.29 -0.98 13.47
C PRO A 42 5.83 -2.30 12.85
N ARG A 43 4.81 -2.93 13.42
CA ARG A 43 4.28 -4.18 12.88
C ARG A 43 3.63 -3.95 11.53
N PHE A 44 2.82 -2.91 11.42
CA PHE A 44 2.18 -2.55 10.17
C PHE A 44 3.22 -2.18 9.11
N ALA A 45 4.22 -1.40 9.49
CA ALA A 45 5.29 -1.01 8.58
C ALA A 45 6.04 -2.24 8.03
N ARG A 46 6.31 -3.23 8.87
CA ARG A 46 6.97 -4.47 8.43
C ARG A 46 6.09 -5.25 7.44
N ILE A 47 4.79 -5.32 7.72
CA ILE A 47 3.85 -6.01 6.83
C ILE A 47 3.82 -5.31 5.48
N LEU A 48 3.74 -3.99 5.45
CA LEU A 48 3.74 -3.24 4.19
C LEU A 48 5.03 -3.50 3.41
N ASN A 49 6.15 -3.57 4.10
CA ASN A 49 7.45 -3.74 3.46
C ASN A 49 7.60 -5.08 2.73
N VAL A 50 6.87 -6.11 3.16
CA VAL A 50 6.94 -7.44 2.53
C VAL A 50 5.72 -7.74 1.67
N SER A 51 4.77 -6.83 1.61
CA SER A 51 3.54 -7.02 0.83
C SER A 51 3.76 -6.73 -0.64
N SER A 52 3.00 -7.42 -1.48
CA SER A 52 2.89 -7.07 -2.89
C SER A 52 1.88 -5.96 -3.04
N VAL A 53 2.14 -5.04 -3.95
CA VAL A 53 1.22 -3.95 -4.27
C VAL A 53 0.75 -4.14 -5.70
N LEU A 54 -0.56 -4.20 -5.89
CA LEU A 54 -1.15 -4.41 -7.20
C LEU A 54 -1.98 -3.19 -7.61
N MET A 55 -1.90 -2.85 -8.88
CA MET A 55 -2.75 -1.82 -9.47
C MET A 55 -3.39 -2.42 -10.70
N GLU A 56 -4.73 -2.43 -10.73
CA GLU A 56 -5.49 -3.03 -11.83
C GLU A 56 -5.09 -4.48 -12.09
N GLY A 57 -4.89 -5.24 -11.00
CA GLY A 57 -4.56 -6.65 -11.09
C GLY A 57 -3.11 -6.96 -11.43
N ARG A 58 -2.27 -5.94 -11.61
CA ARG A 58 -0.87 -6.09 -11.99
C ARG A 58 0.04 -5.75 -10.82
N VAL A 59 0.99 -6.63 -10.52
CA VAL A 59 1.96 -6.38 -9.46
C VAL A 59 2.90 -5.26 -9.88
N LEU A 60 3.04 -4.25 -9.03
CA LEU A 60 3.98 -3.16 -9.25
C LEU A 60 5.33 -3.54 -8.68
N ARG A 61 6.38 -3.35 -9.46
CA ARG A 61 7.75 -3.73 -9.07
C ARG A 61 8.71 -2.58 -9.34
N GLY A 62 9.68 -2.43 -8.46
CA GLY A 62 10.78 -1.49 -8.67
C GLY A 62 10.29 -0.11 -9.09
N ASP A 63 10.64 0.27 -10.30
CA ASP A 63 10.35 1.60 -10.82
C ASP A 63 8.86 1.90 -10.99
N ASP A 64 8.01 0.86 -11.14
CA ASP A 64 6.57 1.06 -11.23
C ASP A 64 6.03 1.79 -10.01
N LEU A 65 6.57 1.48 -8.84
CA LEU A 65 6.14 2.09 -7.59
C LEU A 65 6.53 3.57 -7.50
N ARG A 66 7.53 3.98 -8.26
CA ARG A 66 8.05 5.35 -8.25
C ARG A 66 7.58 6.20 -9.42
N GLN A 67 6.73 5.64 -10.29
CA GLN A 67 6.17 6.42 -11.38
C GLN A 67 5.24 7.49 -10.86
N VAL A 68 5.35 8.69 -11.42
CA VAL A 68 4.46 9.79 -11.04
C VAL A 68 3.07 9.50 -11.55
N LEU A 69 2.13 9.53 -10.64
CA LEU A 69 0.73 9.25 -10.96
C LEU A 69 0.06 10.49 -11.54
N THR A 70 -0.73 10.29 -12.58
CA THR A 70 -1.43 11.38 -13.26
C THR A 70 -2.91 11.45 -12.92
N ALA A 71 -3.41 10.43 -12.22
CA ALA A 71 -4.82 10.37 -11.81
C ALA A 71 -4.92 9.55 -10.53
N SER A 72 -6.03 9.73 -9.82
CA SER A 72 -6.30 8.95 -8.62
C SER A 72 -6.39 7.47 -8.96
N VAL A 73 -5.86 6.64 -8.08
CA VAL A 73 -5.79 5.19 -8.31
C VAL A 73 -6.19 4.44 -7.04
N GLU A 74 -6.55 3.19 -7.24
CA GLU A 74 -6.78 2.26 -6.14
C GLU A 74 -5.75 1.15 -6.28
N VAL A 75 -5.09 0.78 -5.18
CA VAL A 75 -4.11 -0.28 -5.16
C VAL A 75 -4.44 -1.28 -4.07
N ASP A 76 -4.11 -2.54 -4.33
CA ASP A 76 -4.28 -3.61 -3.34
C ASP A 76 -2.95 -3.90 -2.67
N VAL A 77 -2.98 -4.01 -1.36
CA VAL A 77 -1.80 -4.39 -0.56
C VAL A 77 -2.02 -5.82 -0.09
N LEU A 78 -1.25 -6.74 -0.65
CA LEU A 78 -1.37 -8.17 -0.38
C LEU A 78 -0.14 -8.69 0.33
N PRO A 79 -0.24 -8.97 1.65
CA PRO A 79 0.86 -9.60 2.37
C PRO A 79 1.12 -10.99 1.81
N PRO A 80 2.34 -11.52 1.96
CA PRO A 80 2.58 -12.89 1.58
C PRO A 80 1.74 -13.82 2.46
N PHE A 81 1.18 -14.83 1.83
CA PHE A 81 0.55 -15.90 2.60
C PHE A 81 1.69 -16.72 3.17
N ALA A 82 2.13 -16.28 4.28
CA ALA A 82 3.13 -17.02 4.98
C ALA A 82 2.48 -18.30 5.44
N GLY A 83 2.52 -19.25 4.67
CA GLY A 83 2.04 -20.55 5.00
C GLY A 83 2.13 -20.76 6.43
N GLY A 84 2.03 -19.72 6.37
CA GLY A 84 2.07 -19.60 7.60
C GLY A 84 2.02 -20.33 7.89
#